data_af9dd0dc483f68fecdff8e8adba2b53b
#
_entry.id   af9dd0dc483f68fecdff8e8adba2b53b
#
_cell.length_a   1.000
_cell.length_b   1.000
_cell.length_c   1.000
_cell.angle_alpha   90.00
_cell.angle_beta   90.00
_cell.angle_gamma   90.00
#
_symmetry.space_group_name_H-M   'P 1'
#
loop_
_entity.id
_entity.type
_entity.pdbx_description
1 polymer ?
#
loop_
_entity_poly.entity_id
_entity_poly.type
_entity_poly.pdbx_seq_one_letter_code
_entity_poly.pdbx_strand_id
1 'polypeptide(L)'
;MNSEVQDAYGQPLPGHFERLTRTLNALGTLWIVALMLLINADVLGRELLNAPLRGTTELVSLSIVGIVFLQLADTLASGRLTRADVLLDRLKRTTPWLAALLQALYHLVGAGLMAVILWAAWAPLVESIRIQEYVGALGDFTAPVWPVRLIMLVGMVMTLLTFVLLAWLDLRRLRAGLKGRS
;
A
#
# COMPACT_ATOMS: atom_id res chain seq x y z
N MET A 1 8.30 -21.67 1.14
CA MET A 1 7.44 -20.57 1.63
C MET A 1 6.76 -19.74 0.52
N ASN A 2 7.05 -20.04 -0.77
CA ASN A 2 6.46 -19.34 -1.92
C ASN A 2 5.23 -20.02 -2.56
N SER A 3 4.91 -21.25 -2.20
CA SER A 3 3.80 -22.01 -2.80
C SER A 3 2.44 -21.71 -2.17
N GLU A 4 2.37 -21.43 -0.88
CA GLU A 4 1.10 -21.16 -0.19
C GLU A 4 0.45 -19.81 -0.57
N VAL A 5 1.25 -18.82 -0.96
CA VAL A 5 0.75 -17.52 -1.40
C VAL A 5 0.19 -17.56 -2.83
N GLN A 6 0.73 -18.44 -3.69
CA GLN A 6 0.21 -18.68 -5.04
C GLN A 6 -1.19 -19.30 -5.04
N ASP A 7 -1.52 -20.11 -4.03
CA ASP A 7 -2.80 -20.80 -3.96
C ASP A 7 -3.98 -19.88 -3.60
N ALA A 8 -3.75 -18.75 -2.93
CA ALA A 8 -4.80 -17.83 -2.54
C ALA A 8 -5.44 -17.11 -3.74
N TYR A 9 -4.65 -16.82 -4.80
CA TYR A 9 -5.11 -16.11 -6.00
C TYR A 9 -5.06 -16.96 -7.28
N GLY A 10 -4.41 -18.13 -7.28
CA GLY A 10 -4.41 -19.14 -8.34
C GLY A 10 -3.76 -18.72 -9.67
N GLN A 11 -3.19 -17.52 -9.78
CA GLN A 11 -2.31 -17.11 -10.88
C GLN A 11 -1.32 -16.06 -10.39
N PRO A 12 -0.01 -16.19 -10.72
CA PRO A 12 0.97 -15.19 -10.37
C PRO A 12 0.72 -13.90 -11.15
N LEU A 13 0.87 -12.77 -10.47
CA LEU A 13 0.95 -11.46 -11.11
C LEU A 13 2.17 -11.45 -12.06
N PRO A 14 2.19 -10.59 -13.10
CA PRO A 14 3.36 -10.47 -13.95
C PRO A 14 4.63 -10.26 -13.13
N GLY A 15 5.68 -11.08 -13.37
CA GLY A 15 6.86 -11.14 -12.50
C GLY A 15 7.58 -9.79 -12.31
N HIS A 16 7.52 -8.90 -13.30
CA HIS A 16 8.05 -7.54 -13.18
C HIS A 16 7.23 -6.69 -12.20
N PHE A 17 5.91 -6.84 -12.21
CA PHE A 17 5.02 -6.13 -11.29
C PHE A 17 5.21 -6.60 -9.85
N GLU A 18 5.30 -7.92 -9.64
CA GLU A 18 5.57 -8.51 -8.33
C GLU A 18 6.95 -8.08 -7.77
N ARG A 19 7.97 -7.97 -8.61
CA ARG A 19 9.28 -7.44 -8.21
C ARG A 19 9.17 -5.98 -7.79
N LEU A 20 8.42 -5.17 -8.52
CA LEU A 20 8.24 -3.75 -8.21
C LEU A 20 7.52 -3.56 -6.86
N THR A 21 6.41 -4.27 -6.61
CA THR A 21 5.70 -4.18 -5.33
C THR A 21 6.56 -4.65 -4.16
N ARG A 22 7.33 -5.73 -4.32
CA ARG A 22 8.31 -6.18 -3.32
C ARG A 22 9.42 -5.17 -3.06
N THR A 23 9.92 -4.50 -4.09
CA THR A 23 10.95 -3.46 -3.94
C THR A 23 10.40 -2.28 -3.14
N LEU A 24 9.18 -1.82 -3.44
CA LEU A 24 8.51 -0.76 -2.69
C LEU A 24 8.29 -1.17 -1.21
N ASN A 25 7.90 -2.40 -0.96
CA ASN A 25 7.75 -2.94 0.38
C ASN A 25 9.10 -3.00 1.14
N ALA A 26 10.16 -3.44 0.46
CA ALA A 26 11.51 -3.45 1.04
C ALA A 26 12.01 -2.03 1.37
N LEU A 27 11.76 -1.05 0.50
CA LEU A 27 12.06 0.36 0.77
C LEU A 27 11.27 0.89 1.98
N GLY A 28 9.97 0.57 2.07
CA GLY A 28 9.16 0.91 3.23
C GLY A 28 9.69 0.30 4.53
N THR A 29 10.11 -0.98 4.48
CA THR A 29 10.72 -1.66 5.63
C THR A 29 12.04 -1.03 6.04
N LEU A 30 12.91 -0.71 5.08
CA LEU A 30 14.17 0.00 5.35
C LEU A 30 13.90 1.37 5.98
N TRP A 31 12.88 2.07 5.50
CA TRP A 31 12.48 3.35 6.08
C TRP A 31 11.99 3.21 7.52
N ILE A 32 11.25 2.15 7.87
CA ILE A 32 10.87 1.85 9.26
C ILE A 32 12.12 1.69 10.14
N VAL A 33 13.12 0.95 9.67
CA VAL A 33 14.38 0.78 10.41
C VAL A 33 15.09 2.14 10.61
N ALA A 34 15.11 2.99 9.58
CA ALA A 34 15.69 4.33 9.68
C ALA A 34 14.94 5.19 10.72
N LEU A 35 13.59 5.15 10.75
CA LEU A 35 12.80 5.84 11.76
C LEU A 35 13.04 5.28 13.17
N MET A 36 13.17 3.97 13.30
CA MET A 36 13.52 3.34 14.58
C MET A 36 14.84 3.88 15.12
N LEU A 37 15.86 3.96 14.26
CA LEU A 37 17.17 4.52 14.63
C LEU A 37 17.07 6.01 14.99
N LEU A 38 16.29 6.78 14.21
CA LEU A 38 16.06 8.21 14.47
C LEU A 38 15.39 8.44 15.85
N ILE A 39 14.33 7.68 16.13
CA ILE A 39 13.61 7.80 17.40
C ILE A 39 14.52 7.41 18.59
N ASN A 40 15.28 6.31 18.45
CA ASN A 40 16.22 5.91 19.49
C ASN A 40 17.31 6.96 19.71
N ALA A 41 17.85 7.54 18.62
CA ALA A 41 18.84 8.62 18.74
C ALA A 41 18.26 9.87 19.41
N ASP A 42 17.01 10.24 19.12
CA ASP A 42 16.33 11.36 19.81
C ASP A 42 16.16 11.08 21.31
N VAL A 43 15.70 9.88 21.67
CA VAL A 43 15.51 9.48 23.08
C VAL A 43 16.84 9.49 23.82
N LEU A 44 17.88 8.88 23.26
CA LEU A 44 19.21 8.87 23.88
C LEU A 44 19.82 10.29 23.97
N GLY A 45 19.65 11.10 22.93
CA GLY A 45 20.09 12.50 22.93
C GLY A 45 19.42 13.32 24.02
N ARG A 46 18.12 13.09 24.23
CA ARG A 46 17.34 13.75 25.28
C ARG A 46 17.75 13.30 26.67
N GLU A 47 17.86 12.00 26.91
CA GLU A 47 18.14 11.44 28.22
C GLU A 47 19.58 11.59 28.67
N LEU A 48 20.54 11.40 27.77
CA LEU A 48 21.97 11.37 28.10
C LEU A 48 22.66 12.71 27.91
N LEU A 49 22.22 13.50 26.90
CA LEU A 49 22.93 14.72 26.49
C LEU A 49 22.11 15.99 26.75
N ASN A 50 20.85 15.86 27.20
CA ASN A 50 19.91 16.98 27.30
C ASN A 50 19.73 17.75 25.98
N ALA A 51 19.98 17.07 24.84
CA ALA A 51 19.99 17.64 23.50
C ALA A 51 19.06 16.81 22.58
N PRO A 52 17.74 17.08 22.57
CA PRO A 52 16.80 16.39 21.71
C PRO A 52 17.06 16.70 20.24
N LEU A 53 16.84 15.72 19.37
CA LEU A 53 16.89 15.94 17.93
C LEU A 53 15.66 16.74 17.47
N ARG A 54 15.89 17.87 16.81
CA ARG A 54 14.81 18.74 16.34
C ARG A 54 14.12 18.11 15.14
N GLY A 55 12.79 18.17 15.12
CA GLY A 55 11.99 17.69 13.97
C GLY A 55 11.75 16.19 13.93
N THR A 56 12.15 15.41 14.94
CA THR A 56 11.90 13.95 14.99
C THR A 56 10.43 13.62 14.87
N THR A 57 9.58 14.31 15.63
CA THR A 57 8.12 14.09 15.62
C THR A 57 7.50 14.37 14.26
N GLU A 58 7.89 15.45 13.62
CA GLU A 58 7.44 15.87 12.30
C GLU A 58 7.85 14.85 11.22
N LEU A 59 9.12 14.44 11.24
CA LEU A 59 9.63 13.43 10.32
C LEU A 59 8.94 12.08 10.47
N VAL A 60 8.71 11.64 11.71
CA VAL A 60 7.99 10.39 12.00
C VAL A 60 6.55 10.48 11.50
N SER A 61 5.83 11.56 11.82
CA SER A 61 4.44 11.74 11.43
C SER A 61 4.25 11.74 9.91
N LEU A 62 5.10 12.44 9.18
CA LEU A 62 5.11 12.43 7.71
C LEU A 62 5.44 11.05 7.15
N SER A 63 6.45 10.39 7.71
CA SER A 63 6.98 9.13 7.20
C SER A 63 5.99 7.98 7.33
N ILE A 64 5.21 7.90 8.40
CA ILE A 64 4.24 6.82 8.64
C ILE A 64 3.28 6.69 7.44
N VAL A 65 2.75 7.80 6.95
CA VAL A 65 1.81 7.80 5.82
C VAL A 65 2.48 7.27 4.55
N GLY A 66 3.70 7.74 4.24
CA GLY A 66 4.47 7.27 3.09
C GLY A 66 4.76 5.77 3.14
N ILE A 67 5.20 5.27 4.30
CA ILE A 67 5.49 3.85 4.52
C ILE A 67 4.27 2.97 4.30
N VAL A 68 3.12 3.35 4.87
CA VAL A 68 1.86 2.59 4.73
C VAL A 68 1.49 2.41 3.26
N PHE A 69 1.52 3.48 2.47
CA PHE A 69 1.17 3.40 1.06
C PHE A 69 2.20 2.66 0.20
N LEU A 70 3.50 2.72 0.54
CA LEU A 70 4.52 1.92 -0.13
C LEU A 70 4.32 0.41 0.06
N GLN A 71 3.87 0.00 1.24
CA GLN A 71 3.70 -1.43 1.59
C GLN A 71 2.33 -1.98 1.21
N LEU A 72 1.33 -1.12 1.02
CA LEU A 72 -0.06 -1.51 0.76
C LEU A 72 -0.20 -2.33 -0.52
N ALA A 73 0.50 -1.96 -1.59
CA ALA A 73 0.47 -2.66 -2.87
C ALA A 73 0.99 -4.10 -2.76
N ASP A 74 2.10 -4.32 -2.05
CA ASP A 74 2.66 -5.66 -1.83
C ASP A 74 1.79 -6.50 -0.90
N THR A 75 1.21 -5.89 0.13
CA THR A 75 0.28 -6.55 1.05
C THR A 75 -0.94 -7.07 0.30
N LEU A 76 -1.48 -6.29 -0.62
CA LEU A 76 -2.59 -6.69 -1.49
C LEU A 76 -2.15 -7.77 -2.49
N ALA A 77 -1.04 -7.56 -3.21
CA ALA A 77 -0.52 -8.47 -4.22
C ALA A 77 -0.18 -9.85 -3.64
N SER A 78 0.36 -9.89 -2.41
CA SER A 78 0.71 -11.13 -1.72
C SER A 78 -0.46 -11.81 -0.99
N GLY A 79 -1.69 -11.29 -1.10
CA GLY A 79 -2.86 -11.87 -0.46
C GLY A 79 -2.89 -11.77 1.06
N ARG A 80 -1.99 -10.98 1.66
CA ARG A 80 -1.91 -10.79 3.12
C ARG A 80 -2.97 -9.84 3.68
N LEU A 81 -3.77 -9.22 2.80
CA LEU A 81 -4.88 -8.39 3.23
C LEU A 81 -5.94 -9.29 3.90
N THR A 82 -6.22 -9.03 5.17
CA THR A 82 -7.21 -9.80 5.92
C THR A 82 -8.57 -9.72 5.25
N ARG A 83 -9.10 -10.87 4.84
CA ARG A 83 -10.41 -11.03 4.23
C ARG A 83 -11.21 -12.04 5.05
N ALA A 84 -12.48 -12.15 4.74
CA ALA A 84 -13.30 -13.27 5.24
C ALA A 84 -12.92 -14.58 4.51
N ASP A 85 -11.64 -15.00 4.64
CA ASP A 85 -11.08 -16.16 3.94
C ASP A 85 -11.86 -17.44 4.24
N VAL A 86 -12.31 -17.60 5.48
CA VAL A 86 -13.15 -18.73 5.89
C VAL A 86 -14.47 -18.80 5.09
N LEU A 87 -15.10 -17.65 4.85
CA LEU A 87 -16.32 -17.57 4.05
C LEU A 87 -16.03 -17.86 2.57
N LEU A 88 -14.96 -17.28 2.04
CA LEU A 88 -14.54 -17.46 0.66
C LEU A 88 -14.14 -18.92 0.40
N ASP A 89 -13.40 -19.56 1.29
CA ASP A 89 -12.99 -20.97 1.13
C ASP A 89 -14.17 -21.94 1.22
N ARG A 90 -15.12 -21.65 2.08
CA ARG A 90 -16.38 -22.41 2.11
C ARG A 90 -17.16 -22.22 0.80
N LEU A 91 -17.21 -21.01 0.30
CA LEU A 91 -17.92 -20.67 -0.93
C LEU A 91 -17.25 -21.25 -2.17
N LYS A 92 -15.91 -21.30 -2.22
CA LYS A 92 -15.14 -21.98 -3.28
C LYS A 92 -15.47 -23.46 -3.39
N ARG A 93 -15.74 -24.12 -2.25
CA ARG A 93 -16.11 -25.56 -2.21
C ARG A 93 -17.56 -25.81 -2.60
N THR A 94 -18.49 -24.92 -2.24
CA THR A 94 -19.95 -25.10 -2.48
C THR A 94 -20.41 -24.49 -3.78
N THR A 95 -19.98 -23.25 -4.09
CA THR A 95 -20.42 -22.46 -5.24
C THR A 95 -19.25 -21.63 -5.80
N PRO A 96 -18.36 -22.25 -6.59
CA PRO A 96 -17.12 -21.60 -7.05
C PRO A 96 -17.34 -20.34 -7.89
N TRP A 97 -18.46 -20.28 -8.65
CA TRP A 97 -18.79 -19.09 -9.44
C TRP A 97 -19.16 -17.88 -8.56
N LEU A 98 -19.85 -18.13 -7.44
CA LEU A 98 -20.23 -17.06 -6.49
C LEU A 98 -19.01 -16.54 -5.74
N ALA A 99 -18.07 -17.43 -5.39
CA ALA A 99 -16.78 -17.03 -4.80
C ALA A 99 -15.98 -16.13 -5.75
N ALA A 100 -15.90 -16.50 -7.03
CA ALA A 100 -15.20 -15.70 -8.03
C ALA A 100 -15.89 -14.35 -8.29
N LEU A 101 -17.23 -14.31 -8.27
CA LEU A 101 -17.99 -13.06 -8.39
C LEU A 101 -17.73 -12.12 -7.22
N LEU A 102 -17.77 -12.64 -5.98
CA LEU A 102 -17.49 -11.85 -4.79
C LEU A 102 -16.05 -11.33 -4.76
N GLN A 103 -15.08 -12.13 -5.20
CA GLN A 103 -13.68 -11.68 -5.32
C GLN A 103 -13.54 -10.57 -6.35
N ALA A 104 -14.14 -10.74 -7.54
CA ALA A 104 -14.12 -9.71 -8.58
C ALA A 104 -14.78 -8.40 -8.09
N LEU A 105 -15.93 -8.50 -7.41
CA LEU A 105 -16.63 -7.34 -6.84
C LEU A 105 -15.75 -6.65 -5.79
N TYR A 106 -15.12 -7.42 -4.90
CA TYR A 106 -14.21 -6.87 -3.88
C TYR A 106 -13.06 -6.09 -4.52
N HIS A 107 -12.39 -6.66 -5.53
CA HIS A 107 -11.29 -5.98 -6.20
C HIS A 107 -11.76 -4.77 -7.02
N LEU A 108 -12.96 -4.84 -7.60
CA LEU A 108 -13.53 -3.72 -8.35
C LEU A 108 -13.90 -2.54 -7.44
N VAL A 109 -14.53 -2.83 -6.29
CA VAL A 109 -14.85 -1.82 -5.27
C VAL A 109 -13.57 -1.21 -4.69
N GLY A 110 -12.56 -2.05 -4.40
CA GLY A 110 -11.24 -1.59 -3.95
C GLY A 110 -10.56 -0.67 -4.98
N ALA A 111 -10.60 -1.03 -6.26
CA ALA A 111 -10.09 -0.20 -7.34
C ALA A 111 -10.82 1.14 -7.43
N GLY A 112 -12.15 1.13 -7.36
CA GLY A 112 -12.97 2.34 -7.37
C GLY A 112 -12.63 3.27 -6.20
N LEU A 113 -12.54 2.71 -4.99
CA LEU A 113 -12.17 3.47 -3.80
C LEU A 113 -10.77 4.08 -3.93
N MET A 114 -9.78 3.28 -4.36
CA MET A 114 -8.41 3.78 -4.56
C MET A 114 -8.33 4.84 -5.66
N ALA A 115 -9.13 4.74 -6.71
CA ALA A 115 -9.20 5.76 -7.76
C ALA A 115 -9.74 7.10 -7.21
N VAL A 116 -10.77 7.06 -6.38
CA VAL A 116 -11.34 8.26 -5.72
C VAL A 116 -10.31 8.88 -4.78
N ILE A 117 -9.62 8.06 -3.95
CA ILE A 117 -8.59 8.56 -3.04
C ILE A 117 -7.42 9.18 -3.82
N LEU A 118 -6.98 8.53 -4.90
CA LEU A 118 -5.90 9.03 -5.76
C LEU A 118 -6.28 10.37 -6.40
N TRP A 119 -7.52 10.48 -6.90
CA TRP A 119 -8.03 11.73 -7.47
C TRP A 119 -8.08 12.85 -6.41
N ALA A 120 -8.56 12.55 -5.20
CA ALA A 120 -8.60 13.50 -4.09
C ALA A 120 -7.20 13.91 -3.60
N ALA A 121 -6.21 13.01 -3.68
CA ALA A 121 -4.84 13.27 -3.25
C ALA A 121 -4.03 14.14 -4.22
N TRP A 122 -4.50 14.28 -5.48
CA TRP A 122 -3.79 15.04 -6.50
C TRP A 122 -3.72 16.54 -6.19
N ALA A 123 -4.85 17.16 -5.87
CA ALA A 123 -4.92 18.60 -5.60
C ALA A 123 -4.04 19.02 -4.39
N PRO A 124 -4.04 18.33 -3.24
CA PRO A 124 -3.13 18.59 -2.13
C PRO A 124 -1.64 18.49 -2.50
N LEU A 125 -1.25 17.53 -3.38
CA LEU A 125 0.14 17.44 -3.83
C LEU A 125 0.55 18.69 -4.63
N VAL A 126 -0.26 19.06 -5.62
CA VAL A 126 0.02 20.25 -6.46
C VAL A 126 0.10 21.51 -5.61
N GLU A 127 -0.83 21.67 -4.67
CA GLU A 127 -0.85 22.82 -3.77
C GLU A 127 0.38 22.83 -2.83
N SER A 128 0.79 21.70 -2.28
CA SER A 128 1.97 21.62 -1.41
C SER A 128 3.27 22.01 -2.11
N ILE A 129 3.37 21.75 -3.42
CA ILE A 129 4.50 22.18 -4.24
C ILE A 129 4.41 23.68 -4.50
N ARG A 130 3.19 24.20 -4.82
CA ARG A 130 2.96 25.60 -5.17
C ARG A 130 3.28 26.55 -4.01
N ILE A 131 2.81 26.22 -2.81
CA ILE A 131 3.00 27.06 -1.61
C ILE A 131 4.26 26.72 -0.83
N GLN A 132 5.08 25.76 -1.31
CA GLN A 132 6.27 25.25 -0.59
C GLN A 132 5.91 24.83 0.85
N GLU A 133 4.82 24.05 0.98
CA GLU A 133 4.30 23.62 2.27
C GLU A 133 5.36 22.85 3.07
N TYR A 134 5.54 23.23 4.33
CA TYR A 134 6.46 22.58 5.25
C TYR A 134 5.77 22.25 6.58
N VAL A 135 6.35 21.28 7.29
CA VAL A 135 5.97 20.90 8.65
C VAL A 135 7.10 21.28 9.59
N GLY A 136 6.74 21.68 10.81
CA GLY A 136 7.66 22.15 11.84
C GLY A 136 7.54 23.64 12.15
N ALA A 137 8.40 24.12 13.03
CA ALA A 137 8.42 25.50 13.48
C ALA A 137 9.52 26.32 12.79
N LEU A 138 9.18 27.51 12.30
CA LEU A 138 10.14 28.46 11.73
C LEU A 138 11.21 28.81 12.78
N GLY A 139 12.47 28.64 12.41
CA GLY A 139 13.61 28.92 13.27
C GLY A 139 14.11 27.72 14.11
N ASP A 140 13.38 26.59 14.09
CA ASP A 140 13.81 25.36 14.76
C ASP A 140 14.11 24.24 13.75
N PHE A 141 13.07 23.67 13.12
CA PHE A 141 13.16 22.66 12.10
C PHE A 141 11.99 22.78 11.10
N THR A 142 12.27 22.66 9.82
CA THR A 142 11.24 22.60 8.77
C THR A 142 11.54 21.51 7.77
N ALA A 143 10.54 20.68 7.46
CA ALA A 143 10.64 19.65 6.42
C ALA A 143 9.57 19.90 5.34
N PRO A 144 9.92 19.83 4.04
CA PRO A 144 8.96 19.96 2.97
C PRO A 144 8.00 18.76 2.97
N VAL A 145 6.71 19.00 2.73
CA VAL A 145 5.64 17.97 2.75
C VAL A 145 5.53 17.26 1.41
N TRP A 146 5.81 17.94 0.30
CA TRP A 146 5.59 17.42 -1.06
C TRP A 146 6.32 16.08 -1.37
N PRO A 147 7.54 15.77 -0.87
CA PRO A 147 8.18 14.50 -1.20
C PRO A 147 7.41 13.31 -0.63
N VAL A 148 6.90 13.42 0.60
CA VAL A 148 6.12 12.36 1.22
C VAL A 148 4.77 12.19 0.52
N ARG A 149 4.10 13.29 0.13
CA ARG A 149 2.88 13.23 -0.70
C ARG A 149 3.12 12.56 -2.04
N LEU A 150 4.27 12.80 -2.67
CA LEU A 150 4.65 12.13 -3.91
C LEU A 150 4.82 10.61 -3.71
N ILE A 151 5.54 10.21 -2.67
CA ILE A 151 5.72 8.79 -2.31
C ILE A 151 4.36 8.11 -2.03
N MET A 152 3.49 8.77 -1.28
CA MET A 152 2.13 8.32 -1.01
C MET A 152 1.35 8.10 -2.32
N LEU A 153 1.46 9.02 -3.26
CA LEU A 153 0.80 8.95 -4.57
C LEU A 153 1.32 7.78 -5.40
N VAL A 154 2.62 7.53 -5.40
CA VAL A 154 3.22 6.35 -6.04
C VAL A 154 2.67 5.06 -5.43
N GLY A 155 2.59 4.96 -4.11
CA GLY A 155 2.01 3.81 -3.41
C GLY A 155 0.52 3.61 -3.75
N MET A 156 -0.26 4.69 -3.83
CA MET A 156 -1.68 4.65 -4.24
C MET A 156 -1.84 4.15 -5.68
N VAL A 157 -1.04 4.64 -6.62
CA VAL A 157 -1.06 4.19 -8.02
C VAL A 157 -0.73 2.70 -8.10
N MET A 158 0.30 2.25 -7.39
CA MET A 158 0.65 0.83 -7.37
C MET A 158 -0.44 -0.04 -6.76
N THR A 159 -1.10 0.42 -5.70
CA THR A 159 -2.23 -0.28 -5.09
C THR A 159 -3.43 -0.34 -6.02
N LEU A 160 -3.77 0.77 -6.70
CA LEU A 160 -4.82 0.82 -7.72
C LEU A 160 -4.55 -0.17 -8.85
N LEU A 161 -3.32 -0.17 -9.39
CA LEU A 161 -2.92 -1.12 -10.44
C LEU A 161 -3.04 -2.57 -9.96
N THR A 162 -2.68 -2.86 -8.72
CA THR A 162 -2.82 -4.19 -8.12
C THR A 162 -4.29 -4.61 -8.08
N PHE A 163 -5.20 -3.75 -7.61
CA PHE A 163 -6.64 -4.03 -7.59
C PHE A 163 -7.19 -4.27 -9.00
N VAL A 164 -6.82 -3.44 -9.98
CA VAL A 164 -7.26 -3.57 -11.37
C VAL A 164 -6.76 -4.89 -11.99
N LEU A 165 -5.50 -5.25 -11.76
CA LEU A 165 -4.92 -6.50 -12.26
C LEU A 165 -5.64 -7.71 -11.65
N LEU A 166 -5.87 -7.71 -10.34
CA LEU A 166 -6.58 -8.80 -9.66
C LEU A 166 -8.04 -8.90 -10.14
N ALA A 167 -8.75 -7.78 -10.25
CA ALA A 167 -10.11 -7.75 -10.80
C ALA A 167 -10.16 -8.32 -12.23
N TRP A 168 -9.20 -7.98 -13.07
CA TRP A 168 -9.11 -8.49 -14.43
C TRP A 168 -8.86 -9.99 -14.49
N LEU A 169 -7.99 -10.52 -13.62
CA LEU A 169 -7.73 -11.95 -13.49
C LEU A 169 -9.00 -12.70 -13.05
N ASP A 170 -9.73 -12.18 -12.06
CA ASP A 170 -10.98 -12.79 -11.59
C ASP A 170 -12.07 -12.79 -12.67
N LEU A 171 -12.21 -11.70 -13.42
CA LEU A 171 -13.16 -11.62 -14.54
C LEU A 171 -12.82 -12.61 -15.66
N ARG A 172 -11.53 -12.83 -15.93
CA ARG A 172 -11.10 -13.86 -16.90
C ARG A 172 -11.50 -15.27 -16.44
N ARG A 173 -11.35 -15.57 -15.13
CA ARG A 173 -11.75 -16.87 -14.55
C ARG A 173 -13.27 -17.08 -14.64
N LEU A 174 -14.06 -16.06 -14.34
CA LEU A 174 -15.50 -16.10 -14.49
C LEU A 174 -15.92 -16.44 -15.94
N ARG A 175 -15.29 -15.80 -16.93
CA ARG A 175 -15.55 -16.06 -18.35
C ARG A 175 -15.14 -17.47 -18.77
N ALA A 176 -14.02 -17.99 -18.27
CA ALA A 176 -13.57 -19.33 -18.57
C ALA A 176 -14.46 -20.42 -17.92
N GLY A 177 -14.89 -20.20 -16.68
CA GLY A 177 -15.81 -21.10 -15.99
C GLY A 177 -17.21 -21.16 -16.58
N LEU A 178 -17.68 -20.08 -17.21
CA LEU A 178 -18.95 -20.03 -17.93
C LEU A 178 -18.87 -20.78 -19.29
N LYS A 179 -17.72 -20.72 -19.99
CA LYS A 179 -17.49 -21.44 -21.26
C LYS A 179 -17.36 -22.95 -21.10
N GLY A 180 -16.92 -23.46 -19.95
CA GLY A 180 -16.80 -24.89 -19.68
C GLY A 180 -18.12 -25.57 -19.26
N ARG A 181 -19.20 -24.81 -19.12
CA ARG A 181 -20.55 -25.30 -18.75
C ARG A 181 -21.55 -25.35 -19.91
N SER A 182 -21.18 -24.83 -21.07
CA SER A 182 -21.94 -24.95 -22.35
C SER A 182 -21.38 -26.07 -23.19
#